data_79acf5982d500df2f8fc9e7a1cd6943f
#
_entry.id   79acf5982d500df2f8fc9e7a1cd6943f
#
_cell.length_a   1.000
_cell.length_b   1.000
_cell.length_c   1.000
_cell.angle_alpha   90.00
_cell.angle_beta   90.00
_cell.angle_gamma   90.00
#
_symmetry.space_group_name_H-M   'P 1'
#
loop_
_entity.id
_entity.type
_entity.pdbx_description
1 polymer ?
#
loop_
_entity_poly.entity_id
_entity_poly.type
_entity_poly.pdbx_seq_one_letter_code
_entity_poly.pdbx_strand_id
1 'polypeptide(L)'
;MAVLTYNNYLRQLLSKYECILAFDTAADFLGLTNGGYRSAAQIFVTKKQNIEGTEQIKIDSFEQIECQEYHGLLCTTVNQTIINLLEQDGDEQVIAESLANYYEENGQSFEALEIPEHLKIRFKKYSEWRYLK
;
A
#
# COMPACT_ATOMS: atom_id res chain seq x y z
N MET A 1 13.66 -16.73 1.94
CA MET A 1 13.00 -15.71 1.18
C MET A 1 11.67 -15.31 1.76
N ALA A 2 11.77 -14.44 2.75
CA ALA A 2 10.60 -14.01 3.50
C ALA A 2 9.53 -13.34 2.63
N VAL A 3 9.96 -12.55 1.63
CA VAL A 3 9.02 -11.82 0.77
C VAL A 3 8.16 -12.79 -0.04
N LEU A 4 8.78 -13.77 -0.67
CA LEU A 4 8.02 -14.75 -1.46
C LEU A 4 7.09 -15.56 -0.58
N THR A 5 7.53 -15.91 0.62
CA THR A 5 6.71 -16.65 1.56
C THR A 5 5.50 -15.84 1.98
N TYR A 6 5.69 -14.55 2.26
CA TYR A 6 4.58 -13.70 2.67
C TYR A 6 3.59 -13.50 1.53
N ASN A 7 4.07 -13.26 0.31
CA ASN A 7 3.18 -13.10 -0.83
C ASN A 7 2.40 -14.39 -1.13
N ASN A 8 3.02 -15.55 -0.97
CA ASN A 8 2.31 -16.81 -1.10
C ASN A 8 1.24 -16.97 -0.03
N TYR A 9 1.55 -16.58 1.19
CA TYR A 9 0.58 -16.58 2.29
C TYR A 9 -0.63 -15.71 1.94
N LEU A 10 -0.39 -14.50 1.44
CA LEU A 10 -1.46 -13.60 1.05
C LEU A 10 -2.34 -14.21 -0.04
N ARG A 11 -1.72 -14.84 -1.05
CA ARG A 11 -2.50 -15.48 -2.10
C ARG A 11 -3.37 -16.61 -1.57
N GLN A 12 -2.84 -17.43 -0.69
CA GLN A 12 -3.60 -18.53 -0.10
C GLN A 12 -4.74 -17.99 0.75
N LEU A 13 -4.50 -16.93 1.50
CA LEU A 13 -5.50 -16.37 2.38
C LEU A 13 -6.62 -15.67 1.61
N LEU A 14 -6.28 -14.92 0.58
CA LEU A 14 -7.20 -13.94 0.01
C LEU A 14 -7.72 -14.23 -1.39
N SER A 15 -7.15 -15.20 -2.11
CA SER A 15 -7.51 -15.42 -3.52
C SER A 15 -8.97 -15.78 -3.75
N LYS A 16 -9.67 -16.23 -2.72
CA LYS A 16 -11.08 -16.63 -2.83
C LYS A 16 -12.05 -15.50 -2.48
N TYR A 17 -11.55 -14.36 -2.07
CA TYR A 17 -12.38 -13.29 -1.54
C TYR A 17 -12.29 -12.05 -2.41
N GLU A 18 -13.36 -11.26 -2.43
CA GLU A 18 -13.38 -9.98 -3.12
C GLU A 18 -12.80 -8.91 -2.21
N CYS A 19 -11.55 -8.57 -2.42
CA CYS A 19 -10.85 -7.57 -1.61
C CYS A 19 -9.69 -6.99 -2.41
N ILE A 20 -9.18 -5.85 -1.94
CA ILE A 20 -8.04 -5.18 -2.54
C ILE A 20 -6.99 -5.00 -1.45
N LEU A 21 -5.77 -5.49 -1.68
CA LEU A 21 -4.66 -5.23 -0.76
C LEU A 21 -4.44 -3.72 -0.63
N ALA A 22 -4.20 -3.26 0.58
CA ALA A 22 -4.20 -1.84 0.89
C ALA A 22 -3.11 -1.45 1.88
N PHE A 23 -2.81 -0.17 1.94
CA PHE A 23 -1.94 0.46 2.94
C PHE A 23 -0.58 -0.24 3.05
N ASP A 24 -0.16 -0.58 4.28
CA ASP A 24 1.15 -1.18 4.50
C ASP A 24 1.29 -2.52 3.79
N THR A 25 0.22 -3.30 3.74
CA THR A 25 0.23 -4.59 3.05
C THR A 25 0.45 -4.39 1.56
N ALA A 26 -0.23 -3.42 0.96
CA ALA A 26 -0.02 -3.10 -0.45
C ALA A 26 1.41 -2.61 -0.71
N ALA A 27 1.93 -1.77 0.18
CA ALA A 27 3.30 -1.25 0.04
C ALA A 27 4.32 -2.39 0.04
N ASP A 28 4.18 -3.33 0.95
CA ASP A 28 5.06 -4.50 0.99
C ASP A 28 4.88 -5.38 -0.26
N PHE A 29 3.64 -5.62 -0.65
CA PHE A 29 3.34 -6.47 -1.80
C PHE A 29 3.93 -5.89 -3.08
N LEU A 30 3.90 -4.56 -3.23
CA LEU A 30 4.42 -3.87 -4.41
C LEU A 30 5.94 -3.63 -4.34
N GLY A 31 6.58 -3.97 -3.23
CA GLY A 31 8.01 -3.77 -3.08
C GLY A 31 8.42 -2.35 -2.71
N LEU A 32 7.47 -1.55 -2.25
CA LEU A 32 7.78 -0.19 -1.80
C LEU A 32 8.44 -0.16 -0.42
N THR A 33 8.19 -1.18 0.38
CA THR A 33 8.83 -1.32 1.70
C THR A 33 9.40 -2.71 1.84
N ASN A 34 10.33 -2.86 2.75
CA ASN A 34 10.98 -4.15 3.01
C ASN A 34 10.49 -4.81 4.27
N GLY A 35 9.42 -4.32 4.82
CA GLY A 35 9.27 -4.73 6.07
C GLY A 35 8.42 -5.37 6.70
N GLY A 36 7.72 -5.59 6.08
CA GLY A 36 7.17 -6.00 6.98
C GLY A 36 6.20 -6.91 7.24
N TYR A 37 6.50 -7.81 7.80
CA TYR A 37 5.59 -8.80 8.35
C TYR A 37 4.65 -8.09 9.32
N ARG A 38 3.36 -8.10 8.99
CA ARG A 38 2.33 -7.59 9.89
C ARG A 38 1.46 -8.74 10.36
N SER A 39 0.92 -8.59 11.56
CA SER A 39 0.04 -9.62 12.12
C SER A 39 -1.30 -9.71 11.39
N ALA A 40 -1.71 -8.64 10.71
CA ALA A 40 -2.96 -8.63 9.95
C ALA A 40 -2.74 -7.97 8.59
N ALA A 41 -3.25 -8.59 7.54
CA ALA A 41 -3.22 -8.02 6.21
C ALA A 41 -4.30 -6.96 6.08
N GLN A 42 -3.92 -5.79 5.59
CA GLN A 42 -4.86 -4.68 5.41
C GLN A 42 -5.50 -4.79 4.03
N ILE A 43 -6.82 -4.78 3.99
CA ILE A 43 -7.56 -4.90 2.74
C ILE A 43 -8.75 -3.96 2.71
N PHE A 44 -9.12 -3.51 1.51
CA PHE A 44 -10.41 -2.86 1.28
C PHE A 44 -11.44 -3.92 0.94
N VAL A 45 -12.64 -3.75 1.47
CA VAL A 45 -13.79 -4.61 1.19
C VAL A 45 -15.03 -3.74 1.00
N THR A 46 -16.02 -4.25 0.29
CA THR A 46 -17.30 -3.55 0.15
C THR A 46 -18.28 -4.00 1.22
N LYS A 47 -18.05 -5.16 1.79
CA LYS A 47 -18.80 -5.64 2.95
C LYS A 47 -17.86 -6.47 3.80
N LYS A 48 -18.07 -6.45 5.10
CA LYS A 48 -17.23 -7.20 6.02
C LYS A 48 -17.31 -8.68 5.73
N GLN A 49 -16.18 -9.35 5.70
CA GLN A 49 -16.08 -10.78 5.42
C GLN A 49 -15.43 -11.48 6.60
N ASN A 50 -15.71 -12.76 6.73
CA ASN A 50 -15.16 -13.55 7.82
C ASN A 50 -13.81 -14.14 7.38
N ILE A 51 -12.76 -13.30 7.45
CA ILE A 51 -11.41 -13.70 7.07
C ILE A 51 -10.48 -13.40 8.24
N GLU A 52 -9.98 -14.42 8.89
CA GLU A 52 -9.02 -14.24 9.97
C GLU A 52 -7.71 -13.70 9.42
N GLY A 53 -7.00 -12.94 10.24
CA GLY A 53 -5.71 -12.40 9.85
C GLY A 53 -5.82 -11.18 8.96
N THR A 54 -6.96 -10.53 8.91
CA THR A 54 -7.15 -9.32 8.11
C THR A 54 -7.67 -8.16 8.94
N GLU A 55 -7.25 -6.97 8.55
CA GLU A 55 -7.80 -5.71 9.01
C GLU A 55 -8.57 -5.15 7.82
N GLN A 56 -9.88 -5.08 7.92
CA GLN A 56 -10.74 -4.75 6.79
C GLN A 56 -11.22 -3.31 6.87
N ILE A 57 -11.02 -2.57 5.78
CA ILE A 57 -11.47 -1.20 5.65
C ILE A 57 -12.60 -1.21 4.64
N LYS A 58 -13.81 -0.87 5.09
CA LYS A 58 -14.98 -0.91 4.23
C LYS A 58 -15.04 0.33 3.35
N ILE A 59 -15.30 0.11 2.07
CA ILE A 59 -15.55 1.18 1.09
C ILE A 59 -16.85 0.87 0.37
N ASP A 60 -17.42 1.89 -0.27
CA ASP A 60 -18.72 1.71 -0.94
C ASP A 60 -18.60 0.90 -2.22
N SER A 61 -17.52 1.09 -2.97
CA SER A 61 -17.31 0.41 -4.24
C SER A 61 -15.82 0.32 -4.53
N PHE A 62 -15.39 -0.77 -5.15
CA PHE A 62 -14.00 -0.91 -5.59
C PHE A 62 -13.64 0.09 -6.70
N GLU A 63 -14.65 0.69 -7.34
CA GLU A 63 -14.40 1.72 -8.34
C GLU A 63 -13.83 3.01 -7.75
N GLN A 64 -13.95 3.19 -6.43
CA GLN A 64 -13.38 4.36 -5.75
C GLN A 64 -11.86 4.28 -5.61
N ILE A 65 -11.29 3.09 -5.80
CA ILE A 65 -9.88 2.82 -5.51
C ILE A 65 -9.22 2.34 -6.79
N GLU A 66 -8.13 3.01 -7.16
CA GLU A 66 -7.34 2.58 -8.30
C GLU A 66 -6.57 1.32 -7.92
N CYS A 67 -6.81 0.24 -8.61
CA CYS A 67 -6.19 -1.05 -8.32
C CYS A 67 -5.97 -1.84 -9.59
N GLN A 68 -5.10 -2.83 -9.50
CA GLN A 68 -4.81 -3.75 -10.58
C GLN A 68 -4.62 -5.14 -10.01
N GLU A 69 -4.72 -6.14 -10.87
CA GLU A 69 -4.37 -7.50 -10.49
C GLU A 69 -2.86 -7.67 -10.62
N TYR A 70 -2.25 -8.13 -9.54
CA TYR A 70 -0.83 -8.47 -9.49
C TYR A 70 -0.72 -9.89 -8.94
N HIS A 71 -0.20 -10.80 -9.74
CA HIS A 71 0.05 -12.18 -9.29
C HIS A 71 -1.19 -12.83 -8.66
N GLY A 72 -2.34 -12.59 -9.25
CA GLY A 72 -3.59 -13.23 -8.80
C GLY A 72 -4.35 -12.53 -7.71
N LEU A 73 -3.87 -11.38 -7.25
CA LEU A 73 -4.55 -10.60 -6.21
C LEU A 73 -4.78 -9.18 -6.69
N LEU A 74 -5.92 -8.60 -6.31
CA LEU A 74 -6.13 -7.17 -6.52
C LEU A 74 -5.34 -6.41 -5.47
N CYS A 75 -4.64 -5.39 -5.92
CA CYS A 75 -3.85 -4.53 -5.05
C CYS A 75 -3.96 -3.09 -5.52
N THR A 76 -3.94 -2.14 -4.60
CA THR A 76 -3.91 -0.74 -5.00
C THR A 76 -2.67 -0.49 -5.85
N THR A 77 -2.79 0.38 -6.85
CA THR A 77 -1.63 0.75 -7.66
C THR A 77 -0.62 1.49 -6.80
N VAL A 78 0.60 1.64 -7.29
CA VAL A 78 1.64 2.36 -6.55
C VAL A 78 1.15 3.76 -6.17
N ASN A 79 0.55 4.48 -7.13
CA ASN A 79 0.06 5.82 -6.85
C ASN A 79 -1.06 5.82 -5.79
N GLN A 80 -2.01 4.92 -5.92
CA GLN A 80 -3.10 4.80 -4.95
C GLN A 80 -2.59 4.41 -3.57
N THR A 81 -1.61 3.51 -3.52
CA THR A 81 -1.00 3.09 -2.27
C THR A 81 -0.37 4.28 -1.56
N ILE A 82 0.39 5.08 -2.29
CA ILE A 82 1.02 6.27 -1.71
C ILE A 82 -0.04 7.26 -1.21
N ILE A 83 -1.08 7.50 -2.00
CA ILE A 83 -2.18 8.37 -1.58
C ILE A 83 -2.78 7.87 -0.27
N ASN A 84 -3.10 6.58 -0.20
CA ASN A 84 -3.71 6.02 0.99
C ASN A 84 -2.80 6.11 2.21
N LEU A 85 -1.50 5.86 2.03
CA LEU A 85 -0.55 5.99 3.13
C LEU A 85 -0.46 7.43 3.63
N LEU A 86 -0.52 8.40 2.72
CA LEU A 86 -0.50 9.80 3.11
C LEU A 86 -1.78 10.22 3.83
N GLU A 87 -2.90 9.61 3.48
CA GLU A 87 -4.18 9.94 4.10
C GLU A 87 -4.32 9.39 5.52
N GLN A 88 -3.72 8.25 5.80
CA GLN A 88 -3.87 7.66 7.12
C GLN A 88 -2.82 8.22 8.07
N ASP A 89 -3.18 8.24 9.33
CA ASP A 89 -2.29 8.69 10.38
C ASP A 89 -1.56 7.48 10.96
N GLY A 90 -0.80 6.83 10.11
CA GLY A 90 -0.17 5.56 10.43
C GLY A 90 1.33 5.66 10.65
N ASP A 91 2.02 4.60 10.29
CA ASP A 91 3.46 4.51 10.49
C ASP A 91 4.21 5.43 9.54
N GLU A 92 4.78 6.50 10.09
CA GLU A 92 5.52 7.49 9.31
C GLU A 92 6.72 6.89 8.60
N GLN A 93 7.34 5.88 9.17
CA GLN A 93 8.49 5.24 8.55
C GLN A 93 8.08 4.47 7.28
N VAL A 94 6.93 3.83 7.28
CA VAL A 94 6.41 3.17 6.09
C VAL A 94 6.18 4.18 4.98
N ILE A 95 5.61 5.33 5.30
CA ILE A 95 5.37 6.39 4.32
C ILE A 95 6.69 6.89 3.74
N ALA A 96 7.63 7.24 4.59
CA ALA A 96 8.92 7.78 4.16
C ALA A 96 9.71 6.75 3.34
N GLU A 97 9.74 5.51 3.77
CA GLU A 97 10.44 4.44 3.06
C GLU A 97 9.82 4.19 1.69
N SER A 98 8.49 4.16 1.62
CA SER A 98 7.78 3.96 0.35
C SER A 98 8.12 5.05 -0.65
N LEU A 99 8.16 6.30 -0.21
CA LEU A 99 8.51 7.42 -1.09
C LEU A 99 9.97 7.37 -1.50
N ALA A 100 10.87 7.03 -0.59
CA ALA A 100 12.29 6.91 -0.91
C ALA A 100 12.53 5.82 -1.96
N ASN A 101 11.91 4.67 -1.78
CA ASN A 101 12.08 3.56 -2.73
C ASN A 101 11.44 3.89 -4.07
N TYR A 102 10.27 4.54 -4.06
CA TYR A 102 9.66 5.00 -5.30
C TYR A 102 10.60 5.91 -6.07
N TYR A 103 11.19 6.88 -5.38
CA TYR A 103 12.09 7.86 -5.99
C TYR A 103 13.27 7.15 -6.66
N GLU A 104 13.93 6.24 -5.95
CA GLU A 104 15.08 5.53 -6.50
C GLU A 104 14.72 4.65 -7.70
N GLU A 105 13.56 4.01 -7.66
CA GLU A 105 13.14 3.10 -8.73
C GLU A 105 12.58 3.84 -9.95
N ASN A 106 12.30 5.13 -9.82
CA ASN A 106 11.69 5.92 -10.90
C ASN A 106 12.61 7.05 -11.37
N GLY A 107 13.91 6.76 -11.45
CA GLY A 107 14.86 7.70 -12.02
C GLY A 107 15.08 8.94 -11.17
N GLN A 108 14.96 8.80 -9.87
CA GLN A 108 15.09 9.92 -8.94
C GLN A 108 14.09 11.03 -9.21
N SER A 109 12.85 10.65 -9.42
CA SER A 109 11.78 11.59 -9.75
C SER A 109 10.46 11.16 -9.13
N PHE A 110 9.64 12.14 -8.78
CA PHE A 110 8.25 11.94 -8.34
C PHE A 110 7.26 12.40 -9.40
N GLU A 111 7.72 12.75 -10.59
CA GLU A 111 6.85 13.39 -11.59
C GLU A 111 5.67 12.54 -12.01
N ALA A 112 5.82 11.22 -12.00
CA ALA A 112 4.74 10.34 -12.42
C ALA A 112 3.65 10.14 -11.36
N LEU A 113 3.88 10.62 -10.15
CA LEU A 113 2.87 10.53 -9.10
C LEU A 113 1.84 11.65 -9.23
N GLU A 114 0.60 11.30 -9.03
CA GLU A 114 -0.51 12.26 -9.01
C GLU A 114 -1.00 12.39 -7.58
N ILE A 115 -0.48 13.39 -6.87
CA ILE A 115 -0.81 13.61 -5.47
C ILE A 115 -1.89 14.69 -5.35
N PRO A 116 -3.02 14.38 -4.71
CA PRO A 116 -4.07 15.39 -4.51
C PRO A 116 -3.56 16.60 -3.74
N GLU A 117 -4.14 17.75 -4.05
CA GLU A 117 -3.69 19.02 -3.45
C GLU A 117 -3.71 18.98 -1.93
N HIS A 118 -4.73 18.38 -1.34
CA HIS A 118 -4.86 18.35 0.12
C HIS A 118 -3.79 17.49 0.81
N LEU A 119 -3.05 16.68 0.03
CA LEU A 119 -2.00 15.83 0.59
C LEU A 119 -0.59 16.34 0.29
N LYS A 120 -0.47 17.43 -0.44
CA LYS A 120 0.86 17.89 -0.88
C LYS A 120 1.79 18.31 0.25
N ILE A 121 1.25 18.85 1.33
CA ILE A 121 2.07 19.22 2.48
C ILE A 121 2.64 17.97 3.14
N ARG A 122 1.82 16.95 3.35
CA ARG A 122 2.29 15.69 3.91
C ARG A 122 3.28 15.01 2.97
N PHE A 123 2.98 15.02 1.67
CA PHE A 123 3.88 14.45 0.68
C PHE A 123 5.26 15.11 0.76
N LYS A 124 5.31 16.43 0.80
CA LYS A 124 6.57 17.16 0.90
C LYS A 124 7.34 16.77 2.15
N LYS A 125 6.65 16.70 3.30
CA LYS A 125 7.27 16.33 4.56
C LYS A 125 7.98 14.98 4.46
N TYR A 126 7.29 13.97 3.96
CA TYR A 126 7.85 12.62 3.93
C TYR A 126 8.80 12.39 2.77
N SER A 127 8.59 13.04 1.65
CA SER A 127 9.50 12.91 0.51
C SER A 127 10.87 13.50 0.81
N GLU A 128 10.95 14.47 1.71
CA GLU A 128 12.20 15.09 2.11
C GLU A 128 12.84 14.42 3.32
N TRP A 129 12.15 13.51 3.96
CA TRP A 129 12.62 12.91 5.21
C TRP A 129 13.97 12.24 5.08
N ARG A 130 14.24 11.61 3.94
CA ARG A 130 15.52 10.93 3.74
C ARG A 130 16.72 11.86 3.82
N TYR A 131 16.51 13.14 3.60
CA TYR A 131 17.57 14.14 3.68
C TYR A 131 17.84 14.63 5.09
N LEU A 132 16.97 14.24 6.02
CA LEU A 132 17.10 14.69 7.40
C LEU A 132 17.87 13.70 8.27
N LYS A 133 18.27 12.60 7.71
CA LYS A 133 19.00 11.57 8.45
C LYS A 133 20.48 11.85 8.49
#